data_02597befb67604082c3287abfe343b3d
#
_entry.id   02597befb67604082c3287abfe343b3d
#
_cell.length_a   1.000
_cell.length_b   1.000
_cell.length_c   1.000
_cell.angle_alpha   90.00
_cell.angle_beta   90.00
_cell.angle_gamma   90.00
#
_symmetry.space_group_name_H-M   'P 1'
#
loop_
_entity.id
_entity.type
_entity.pdbx_description
1 polymer ?
#
loop_
_entity_poly.entity_id
_entity_poly.type
_entity_poly.pdbx_seq_one_letter_code
_entity_poly.pdbx_strand_id
1 'polypeptide(L)'
;DEQMAQRLINMEQSRFDEAFYGEGVDWSNAEWIFTGEQTKWGRADLDWTFEAGKTYRIFVFGVDSNGVRTTNIARYDQKCADVVASSMTFEVELVENSWNYPKFRITPSNNEEYWLACVMKTEYVDWYRNSSTGEIFHDEMMHMLNEEYFDGEAKYYAKQGVSESEFYWSSDSEYSLLICGWSGTNTTPFYEFKYNTPSIPWDESDAAVELDWKLFNGAELAKMDPMVWAGYEDNCIIYIEYTPNASAA
;
A
#
# COMPACT_ATOMS: atom_id res chain seq x y z
N ASP A 1 -13.11 24.86 10.73
CA ASP A 1 -14.21 25.59 11.32
C ASP A 1 -15.19 24.62 11.96
N GLU A 2 -16.12 25.09 12.80
CA GLU A 2 -17.06 24.22 13.53
C GLU A 2 -18.00 23.43 12.60
N GLN A 3 -18.34 23.99 11.44
CA GLN A 3 -19.18 23.30 10.47
C GLN A 3 -18.46 22.09 9.86
N MET A 4 -17.16 22.20 9.59
CA MET A 4 -16.37 21.09 9.10
C MET A 4 -16.23 20.01 10.19
N ALA A 5 -15.98 20.41 11.44
CA ALA A 5 -15.93 19.50 12.57
C ALA A 5 -17.24 18.72 12.73
N GLN A 6 -18.38 19.41 12.66
CA GLN A 6 -19.69 18.77 12.77
C GLN A 6 -19.98 17.83 11.58
N ARG A 7 -19.51 18.19 10.37
CA ARG A 7 -19.59 17.28 9.20
C ARG A 7 -18.79 16.01 9.41
N LEU A 8 -17.55 16.10 9.89
CA LEU A 8 -16.71 14.94 10.17
C LEU A 8 -17.34 14.04 11.23
N ILE A 9 -17.87 14.63 12.31
CA ILE A 9 -18.58 13.88 13.36
C ILE A 9 -19.80 13.16 12.79
N ASN A 10 -20.60 13.84 11.97
CA ASN A 10 -21.76 13.22 11.35
C ASN A 10 -21.38 12.10 10.36
N MET A 11 -20.28 12.26 9.64
CA MET A 11 -19.75 11.21 8.75
C MET A 11 -19.29 9.98 9.54
N GLU A 12 -18.56 10.16 10.62
CA GLU A 12 -18.16 9.05 11.48
C GLU A 12 -19.37 8.35 12.11
N GLN A 13 -20.36 9.11 12.57
CA GLN A 13 -21.61 8.57 13.08
C GLN A 13 -22.34 7.73 12.03
N SER A 14 -22.43 8.21 10.79
CA SER A 14 -23.02 7.45 9.68
C SER A 14 -22.27 6.17 9.36
N ARG A 15 -20.93 6.19 9.42
CA ARG A 15 -20.11 4.98 9.21
C ARG A 15 -20.34 3.93 10.29
N PHE A 16 -20.51 4.34 11.54
CA PHE A 16 -20.89 3.43 12.63
C PHE A 16 -22.29 2.85 12.42
N ASP A 17 -23.24 3.67 12.03
CA ASP A 17 -24.62 3.24 11.77
C ASP A 17 -24.71 2.26 10.58
N GLU A 18 -23.88 2.43 9.55
CA GLU A 18 -23.81 1.54 8.37
C GLU A 18 -23.07 0.24 8.64
N ALA A 19 -22.07 0.23 9.50
CA ALA A 19 -21.24 -0.94 9.77
C ALA A 19 -21.96 -2.03 10.59
N PHE A 20 -23.02 -1.68 11.29
CA PHE A 20 -23.77 -2.58 12.17
C PHE A 20 -25.22 -2.78 11.69
N TYR A 21 -25.37 -3.52 10.61
CA TYR A 21 -26.68 -3.93 10.11
C TYR A 21 -27.43 -4.76 11.14
N GLY A 22 -28.45 -4.17 11.78
CA GLY A 22 -29.56 -4.84 12.46
C GLY A 22 -29.48 -5.02 13.98
N GLU A 23 -28.31 -4.88 14.59
CA GLU A 23 -28.17 -4.84 16.05
C GLU A 23 -27.54 -3.51 16.43
N GLY A 24 -28.18 -2.71 17.25
CA GLY A 24 -27.73 -1.35 17.62
C GLY A 24 -26.27 -1.35 18.10
N VAL A 25 -25.53 -0.30 17.75
CA VAL A 25 -24.13 -0.14 18.18
C VAL A 25 -24.08 -0.12 19.70
N ASP A 26 -23.29 -1.01 20.31
CA ASP A 26 -22.93 -0.88 21.73
C ASP A 26 -21.90 0.22 21.89
N TRP A 27 -22.38 1.45 22.01
CA TRP A 27 -21.53 2.63 22.17
C TRP A 27 -20.64 2.60 23.42
N SER A 28 -20.95 1.73 24.40
CA SER A 28 -20.12 1.59 25.60
C SER A 28 -18.84 0.82 25.33
N ASN A 29 -18.81 0.02 24.26
CA ASN A 29 -17.69 -0.82 23.83
C ASN A 29 -17.16 -0.46 22.45
N ALA A 30 -17.64 0.62 21.83
CA ALA A 30 -17.14 1.05 20.53
C ALA A 30 -15.66 1.45 20.63
N GLU A 31 -14.88 1.09 19.64
CA GLU A 31 -13.41 1.21 19.61
C GLU A 31 -12.88 2.63 19.92
N TRP A 32 -13.64 3.65 19.52
CA TRP A 32 -13.28 5.06 19.68
C TRP A 32 -13.91 5.74 20.92
N ILE A 33 -14.60 4.96 21.77
CA ILE A 33 -15.23 5.47 22.98
C ILE A 33 -14.39 5.08 24.19
N PHE A 34 -14.01 6.09 24.95
CA PHE A 34 -13.15 5.93 26.11
C PHE A 34 -13.89 6.41 27.37
N THR A 35 -13.73 5.69 28.46
CA THR A 35 -14.26 6.08 29.77
C THR A 35 -13.13 6.45 30.72
N GLY A 36 -13.35 7.50 31.53
CA GLY A 36 -12.37 8.00 32.48
C GLY A 36 -11.18 8.71 31.84
N GLU A 37 -10.11 8.88 32.59
CA GLU A 37 -8.86 9.47 32.11
C GLU A 37 -8.10 8.49 31.23
N GLN A 38 -7.70 8.95 30.04
CA GLN A 38 -7.00 8.12 29.06
C GLN A 38 -5.73 8.82 28.58
N THR A 39 -4.68 8.01 28.37
CA THR A 39 -3.49 8.40 27.62
C THR A 39 -3.40 7.53 26.37
N LYS A 40 -3.37 8.16 25.19
CA LYS A 40 -3.32 7.47 23.92
C LYS A 40 -2.05 7.84 23.14
N TRP A 41 -1.43 6.86 22.53
CA TRP A 41 -0.17 6.99 21.80
C TRP A 41 -0.40 6.81 20.31
N GLY A 42 -0.65 7.90 19.59
CA GLY A 42 -0.66 7.97 18.13
C GLY A 42 -1.18 6.69 17.46
N ARG A 43 -0.36 6.12 16.58
CA ARG A 43 -0.72 4.92 15.82
C ARG A 43 -0.94 3.66 16.67
N ALA A 44 -0.19 3.50 17.77
CA ALA A 44 -0.30 2.29 18.59
C ALA A 44 -1.69 2.12 19.24
N ASP A 45 -2.36 3.23 19.52
CA ASP A 45 -3.65 3.24 20.22
C ASP A 45 -4.81 3.75 19.35
N LEU A 46 -4.53 4.53 18.31
CA LEU A 46 -5.53 5.23 17.52
C LEU A 46 -5.49 4.86 16.03
N ASP A 47 -4.55 4.02 15.63
CA ASP A 47 -4.27 3.66 14.22
C ASP A 47 -4.05 4.88 13.29
N TRP A 48 -3.51 5.97 13.85
CA TRP A 48 -3.24 7.20 13.11
C TRP A 48 -1.75 7.46 12.97
N THR A 49 -1.32 7.80 11.77
CA THR A 49 0.03 8.27 11.49
C THR A 49 0.04 9.80 11.47
N PHE A 50 0.89 10.39 12.31
CA PHE A 50 1.10 11.83 12.35
C PHE A 50 2.33 12.20 11.53
N GLU A 51 2.15 13.12 10.59
CA GLU A 51 3.23 13.64 9.76
C GLU A 51 3.96 14.77 10.49
N ALA A 52 5.29 14.78 10.38
CA ALA A 52 6.12 15.85 10.95
C ALA A 52 5.79 17.21 10.32
N GLY A 53 5.85 18.26 11.13
CA GLY A 53 5.56 19.63 10.71
C GLY A 53 4.11 19.98 10.46
N LYS A 54 3.22 18.99 10.37
CA LYS A 54 1.78 19.20 10.15
C LYS A 54 1.07 19.56 11.46
N THR A 55 -0.02 20.30 11.34
CA THR A 55 -0.88 20.65 12.47
C THR A 55 -2.15 19.83 12.41
N TYR A 56 -2.38 19.04 13.44
CA TYR A 56 -3.57 18.20 13.59
C TYR A 56 -4.56 18.86 14.52
N ARG A 57 -5.83 18.73 14.18
CA ARG A 57 -6.94 19.20 15.00
C ARG A 57 -7.64 18.02 15.62
N ILE A 58 -7.62 17.97 16.95
CA ILE A 58 -8.21 16.90 17.76
C ILE A 58 -9.56 17.41 18.29
N PHE A 59 -10.60 16.64 18.08
CA PHE A 59 -11.91 16.89 18.61
C PHE A 59 -12.25 15.84 19.66
N VAL A 60 -12.75 16.31 20.80
CA VAL A 60 -13.19 15.43 21.89
C VAL A 60 -14.59 15.87 22.36
N PHE A 61 -15.49 14.94 22.49
CA PHE A 61 -16.85 15.19 22.97
C PHE A 61 -17.41 13.96 23.68
N GLY A 62 -18.37 14.17 24.59
CA GLY A 62 -19.06 13.08 25.28
C GLY A 62 -20.25 12.57 24.48
N VAL A 63 -20.48 11.26 24.58
CA VAL A 63 -21.66 10.58 24.04
C VAL A 63 -22.34 9.76 25.14
N ASP A 64 -23.63 9.55 25.02
CA ASP A 64 -24.36 8.61 25.87
C ASP A 64 -24.35 7.19 25.32
N SER A 65 -25.02 6.26 25.99
CA SER A 65 -25.13 4.86 25.58
C SER A 65 -25.86 4.64 24.25
N ASN A 66 -26.48 5.67 23.69
CA ASN A 66 -27.14 5.62 22.39
C ASN A 66 -26.34 6.34 21.29
N GLY A 67 -25.12 6.76 21.58
CA GLY A 67 -24.26 7.50 20.65
C GLY A 67 -24.64 8.98 20.49
N VAL A 68 -25.59 9.50 21.30
CA VAL A 68 -26.01 10.90 21.23
C VAL A 68 -25.00 11.78 21.96
N ARG A 69 -24.54 12.83 21.27
CA ARG A 69 -23.59 13.78 21.86
C ARG A 69 -24.18 14.49 23.06
N THR A 70 -23.50 14.43 24.20
CA THR A 70 -23.93 14.99 25.49
C THR A 70 -23.15 16.22 25.92
N THR A 71 -22.02 16.54 25.27
CA THR A 71 -21.20 17.72 25.61
C THR A 71 -20.93 18.60 24.40
N ASN A 72 -20.44 19.81 24.65
CA ASN A 72 -19.81 20.61 23.62
C ASN A 72 -18.52 19.91 23.10
N ILE A 73 -18.16 20.24 21.87
CA ILE A 73 -16.90 19.71 21.27
C ILE A 73 -15.73 20.52 21.83
N ALA A 74 -14.85 19.85 22.55
CA ALA A 74 -13.55 20.40 22.87
C ALA A 74 -12.60 20.22 21.66
N ARG A 75 -11.79 21.24 21.41
CA ARG A 75 -10.90 21.29 20.25
C ARG A 75 -9.48 21.64 20.68
N TYR A 76 -8.53 20.87 20.20
CA TYR A 76 -7.11 21.12 20.38
C TYR A 76 -6.40 21.11 19.04
N ASP A 77 -5.52 22.08 18.81
CA ASP A 77 -4.64 22.12 17.65
C ASP A 77 -3.24 21.79 18.13
N GLN A 78 -2.65 20.71 17.61
CA GLN A 78 -1.30 20.27 17.94
C GLN A 78 -0.46 20.23 16.68
N LYS A 79 0.62 21.02 16.67
CA LYS A 79 1.65 20.91 15.63
C LYS A 79 2.63 19.81 16.01
N CYS A 80 2.88 18.87 15.08
CA CYS A 80 3.96 17.92 15.19
C CYS A 80 5.30 18.63 15.04
N ALA A 81 6.35 18.06 15.61
CA ALA A 81 7.71 18.59 15.44
C ALA A 81 8.07 18.67 13.95
N ASP A 82 8.79 19.71 13.56
CA ASP A 82 9.32 19.84 12.21
C ASP A 82 10.39 18.76 11.95
N VAL A 83 10.49 18.34 10.69
CA VAL A 83 11.57 17.43 10.28
C VAL A 83 12.90 18.16 10.35
N VAL A 84 13.90 17.52 10.94
CA VAL A 84 15.28 17.97 10.81
C VAL A 84 15.83 17.44 9.49
N ALA A 85 16.03 18.34 8.53
CA ALA A 85 16.60 17.98 7.25
C ALA A 85 18.01 17.37 7.42
N SER A 86 18.27 16.29 6.71
CA SER A 86 19.56 15.63 6.64
C SER A 86 20.29 15.98 5.34
N SER A 87 21.61 15.97 5.38
CA SER A 87 22.46 16.04 4.20
C SER A 87 22.92 14.66 3.72
N MET A 88 22.32 13.58 4.23
CA MET A 88 22.67 12.23 3.86
C MET A 88 22.48 11.99 2.35
N THR A 89 23.46 11.35 1.74
CA THR A 89 23.46 10.94 0.35
C THR A 89 23.60 9.43 0.27
N PHE A 90 23.35 8.84 -0.90
CA PHE A 90 23.36 7.39 -1.09
C PHE A 90 24.21 7.01 -2.29
N GLU A 91 24.99 5.95 -2.13
CA GLU A 91 25.64 5.24 -3.23
C GLU A 91 24.90 3.91 -3.43
N VAL A 92 24.62 3.57 -4.70
CA VAL A 92 23.94 2.34 -5.08
C VAL A 92 24.83 1.53 -5.98
N GLU A 93 25.09 0.27 -5.61
CA GLU A 93 25.85 -0.69 -6.38
C GLU A 93 24.93 -1.87 -6.74
N LEU A 94 24.90 -2.26 -8.02
CA LEU A 94 24.26 -3.49 -8.46
C LEU A 94 25.17 -4.67 -8.10
N VAL A 95 24.75 -5.48 -7.14
CA VAL A 95 25.52 -6.66 -6.65
C VAL A 95 25.20 -7.89 -7.49
N GLU A 96 23.92 -8.07 -7.84
CA GLU A 96 23.46 -9.19 -8.64
C GLU A 96 22.48 -8.70 -9.72
N ASN A 97 22.80 -9.06 -10.97
CA ASN A 97 21.98 -8.73 -12.12
C ASN A 97 20.99 -9.88 -12.40
N SER A 98 19.78 -9.74 -11.91
CA SER A 98 18.71 -10.74 -12.10
C SER A 98 17.54 -10.13 -12.85
N TRP A 99 16.83 -10.91 -13.64
CA TRP A 99 15.66 -10.47 -14.40
C TRP A 99 14.43 -10.25 -13.50
N ASN A 100 14.41 -10.83 -12.30
CA ASN A 100 13.26 -10.74 -11.38
C ASN A 100 13.62 -10.33 -9.95
N TYR A 101 14.83 -10.61 -9.48
CA TYR A 101 15.32 -10.28 -8.14
C TYR A 101 16.72 -9.67 -8.19
N PRO A 102 16.92 -8.52 -8.85
CA PRO A 102 18.19 -7.83 -8.80
C PRO A 102 18.51 -7.42 -7.36
N LYS A 103 19.78 -7.55 -7.00
CA LYS A 103 20.26 -7.20 -5.67
C LYS A 103 21.11 -5.95 -5.74
N PHE A 104 20.80 -4.99 -4.88
CA PHE A 104 21.52 -3.74 -4.74
C PHE A 104 22.12 -3.61 -3.35
N ARG A 105 23.35 -3.10 -3.30
CA ARG A 105 23.97 -2.60 -2.08
C ARG A 105 23.73 -1.09 -2.03
N ILE A 106 23.14 -0.63 -0.93
CA ILE A 106 22.88 0.78 -0.69
C ILE A 106 23.76 1.22 0.48
N THR A 107 24.57 2.25 0.24
CA THR A 107 25.52 2.79 1.20
C THR A 107 25.14 4.26 1.50
N PRO A 108 24.58 4.55 2.67
CA PRO A 108 24.34 5.93 3.09
C PRO A 108 25.65 6.59 3.51
N SER A 109 25.77 7.91 3.30
CA SER A 109 26.93 8.70 3.76
C SER A 109 26.96 8.88 5.29
N ASN A 110 25.85 8.62 5.97
CA ASN A 110 25.73 8.63 7.42
C ASN A 110 25.08 7.33 7.90
N ASN A 111 25.84 6.52 8.63
CA ASN A 111 25.40 5.21 9.14
C ASN A 111 24.56 5.28 10.43
N GLU A 112 24.44 6.46 11.03
CA GLU A 112 23.69 6.66 12.28
C GLU A 112 22.23 7.06 12.03
N GLU A 113 21.92 7.49 10.81
CA GLU A 113 20.58 7.89 10.42
C GLU A 113 19.83 6.72 9.75
N TYR A 114 18.50 6.74 9.87
CA TYR A 114 17.66 5.78 9.18
C TYR A 114 17.34 6.24 7.76
N TRP A 115 17.07 5.27 6.90
CA TRP A 115 16.68 5.49 5.52
C TRP A 115 15.67 4.43 5.05
N LEU A 116 14.92 4.79 4.02
CA LEU A 116 13.98 3.90 3.33
C LEU A 116 14.36 3.76 1.87
N ALA A 117 14.08 2.61 1.31
CA ALA A 117 14.13 2.39 -0.13
C ALA A 117 12.89 1.63 -0.60
N CYS A 118 12.39 2.02 -1.75
CA CYS A 118 11.31 1.33 -2.44
C CYS A 118 11.59 1.30 -3.93
N VAL A 119 10.88 0.45 -4.65
CA VAL A 119 11.00 0.32 -6.09
C VAL A 119 9.65 0.53 -6.76
N MET A 120 9.66 1.26 -7.87
CA MET A 120 8.48 1.50 -8.68
C MET A 120 8.85 1.45 -10.15
N LYS A 121 7.88 1.18 -11.02
CA LYS A 121 8.10 1.40 -12.45
C LYS A 121 8.40 2.87 -12.71
N THR A 122 9.44 3.15 -13.50
CA THR A 122 9.86 4.53 -13.82
C THR A 122 8.73 5.37 -14.40
N GLU A 123 7.84 4.76 -15.20
CA GLU A 123 6.68 5.45 -15.76
C GLU A 123 5.75 6.06 -14.70
N TYR A 124 5.57 5.39 -13.54
CA TYR A 124 4.78 5.93 -12.43
C TYR A 124 5.48 7.10 -11.75
N VAL A 125 6.77 6.96 -11.48
CA VAL A 125 7.57 8.05 -10.89
C VAL A 125 7.55 9.28 -11.79
N ASP A 126 7.73 9.11 -13.09
CA ASP A 126 7.69 10.19 -14.06
C ASP A 126 6.28 10.80 -14.19
N TRP A 127 5.23 9.99 -14.08
CA TRP A 127 3.85 10.49 -14.05
C TRP A 127 3.62 11.40 -12.83
N TYR A 128 3.98 10.96 -11.62
CA TYR A 128 3.88 11.78 -10.41
C TYR A 128 4.70 13.07 -10.52
N ARG A 129 5.92 12.99 -11.02
CA ARG A 129 6.79 14.15 -11.21
C ARG A 129 6.21 15.17 -12.20
N ASN A 130 5.54 14.74 -13.25
CA ASN A 130 4.94 15.60 -14.26
C ASN A 130 3.56 16.15 -13.85
N SER A 131 2.85 15.47 -12.96
CA SER A 131 1.51 15.87 -12.50
C SER A 131 1.54 16.81 -11.29
N SER A 132 2.70 16.96 -10.61
CA SER A 132 2.86 17.78 -9.41
C SER A 132 4.03 18.75 -9.50
N THR A 133 3.97 19.84 -8.73
CA THR A 133 5.14 20.72 -8.52
C THR A 133 6.11 20.06 -7.56
N GLY A 134 7.40 20.43 -7.58
CA GLY A 134 8.47 19.72 -6.87
C GLY A 134 8.23 19.44 -5.37
N GLU A 135 7.61 20.37 -4.63
CA GLU A 135 7.27 20.17 -3.22
C GLU A 135 6.10 19.17 -3.08
N ILE A 136 5.07 19.31 -3.89
CA ILE A 136 3.90 18.41 -3.91
C ILE A 136 4.34 17.00 -4.32
N PHE A 137 5.28 16.86 -5.25
CA PHE A 137 5.81 15.55 -5.64
C PHE A 137 6.37 14.78 -4.44
N HIS A 138 7.14 15.43 -3.57
CA HIS A 138 7.67 14.76 -2.38
C HIS A 138 6.59 14.35 -1.39
N ASP A 139 5.62 15.22 -1.15
CA ASP A 139 4.50 14.92 -0.23
C ASP A 139 3.63 13.77 -0.76
N GLU A 140 3.30 13.79 -2.06
CA GLU A 140 2.52 12.72 -2.70
C GLU A 140 3.29 11.39 -2.74
N MET A 141 4.59 11.42 -3.06
CA MET A 141 5.42 10.22 -3.05
C MET A 141 5.54 9.64 -1.65
N MET A 142 5.66 10.46 -0.60
CA MET A 142 5.70 9.99 0.78
C MET A 142 4.36 9.41 1.22
N HIS A 143 3.26 10.05 0.84
CA HIS A 143 1.93 9.53 1.12
C HIS A 143 1.72 8.16 0.46
N MET A 144 1.98 8.06 -0.83
CA MET A 144 1.87 6.82 -1.58
C MET A 144 2.78 5.71 -1.02
N LEU A 145 4.04 6.03 -0.69
CA LEU A 145 4.96 5.06 -0.09
C LEU A 145 4.47 4.58 1.27
N ASN A 146 3.98 5.48 2.10
CA ASN A 146 3.57 5.16 3.45
C ASN A 146 2.25 4.37 3.47
N GLU A 147 1.26 4.78 2.69
CA GLU A 147 -0.08 4.18 2.70
C GLU A 147 -0.20 3.00 1.73
N GLU A 148 0.33 3.11 0.51
CA GLU A 148 0.15 2.10 -0.52
C GLU A 148 1.28 1.06 -0.55
N TYR A 149 2.55 1.49 -0.44
CA TYR A 149 3.69 0.58 -0.56
C TYR A 149 4.02 -0.12 0.76
N PHE A 150 4.01 0.62 1.86
CA PHE A 150 4.36 0.09 3.19
C PHE A 150 3.14 -0.17 4.09
N ASP A 151 1.93 -0.03 3.56
CA ASP A 151 0.68 -0.24 4.30
C ASP A 151 0.68 0.48 5.66
N GLY A 152 1.10 1.75 5.66
CA GLY A 152 1.28 2.58 6.84
C GLY A 152 2.40 2.12 7.79
N GLU A 153 3.22 1.15 7.43
CA GLU A 153 4.22 0.51 8.29
C GLU A 153 5.68 0.84 7.92
N ALA A 154 5.91 1.95 7.22
CA ALA A 154 7.24 2.38 6.75
C ALA A 154 8.35 2.27 7.82
N LYS A 155 8.04 2.53 9.10
CA LYS A 155 8.97 2.43 10.22
C LYS A 155 9.62 1.05 10.38
N TYR A 156 8.94 -0.03 9.99
CA TYR A 156 9.46 -1.40 10.10
C TYR A 156 10.39 -1.77 8.92
N TYR A 157 10.34 -0.99 7.86
CA TYR A 157 11.20 -1.15 6.68
C TYR A 157 12.41 -0.20 6.70
N ALA A 158 12.43 0.76 7.64
CA ALA A 158 13.55 1.68 7.79
C ALA A 158 14.83 0.92 8.17
N LYS A 159 15.90 1.23 7.47
CA LYS A 159 17.23 0.63 7.63
C LYS A 159 18.22 1.64 8.17
N GLN A 160 19.31 1.16 8.72
CA GLN A 160 20.43 1.96 9.22
C GLN A 160 21.75 1.36 8.72
N GLY A 161 22.71 2.22 8.34
CA GLY A 161 23.97 1.78 7.78
C GLY A 161 23.83 1.12 6.41
N VAL A 162 24.89 0.43 5.97
CA VAL A 162 24.93 -0.26 4.68
C VAL A 162 24.00 -1.47 4.68
N SER A 163 23.21 -1.63 3.63
CA SER A 163 22.30 -2.77 3.48
C SER A 163 22.27 -3.28 2.05
N GLU A 164 22.18 -4.58 1.89
CA GLU A 164 21.80 -5.22 0.64
C GLU A 164 20.30 -5.48 0.63
N SER A 165 19.68 -5.20 -0.50
CA SER A 165 18.24 -5.36 -0.69
C SER A 165 17.96 -5.99 -2.03
N GLU A 166 17.06 -6.96 -2.00
CA GLU A 166 16.47 -7.58 -3.19
C GLU A 166 15.06 -7.01 -3.36
N PHE A 167 14.70 -6.70 -4.59
CA PHE A 167 13.36 -6.23 -4.92
C PHE A 167 12.77 -7.13 -6.00
N TYR A 168 11.48 -7.42 -5.92
CA TYR A 168 10.78 -8.12 -6.98
C TYR A 168 10.50 -7.19 -8.16
N TRP A 169 10.91 -7.60 -9.35
CA TRP A 169 10.81 -6.81 -10.57
C TRP A 169 10.30 -7.71 -11.71
N SER A 170 9.67 -7.09 -12.72
CA SER A 170 9.36 -7.81 -13.96
C SER A 170 10.52 -7.66 -14.92
N SER A 171 10.74 -8.67 -15.78
CA SER A 171 11.74 -8.60 -16.85
C SER A 171 11.41 -7.51 -17.87
N ASP A 172 12.42 -7.10 -18.65
CA ASP A 172 12.29 -6.13 -19.77
C ASP A 172 11.57 -4.82 -19.37
N SER A 173 11.80 -4.36 -18.16
CA SER A 173 11.11 -3.20 -17.61
C SER A 173 12.08 -2.20 -16.99
N GLU A 174 11.75 -0.91 -17.10
CA GLU A 174 12.52 0.14 -16.43
C GLU A 174 11.91 0.45 -15.07
N TYR A 175 12.76 0.46 -14.05
CA TYR A 175 12.40 0.76 -12.66
C TYR A 175 13.22 1.89 -12.08
N SER A 176 12.60 2.62 -11.16
CA SER A 176 13.26 3.59 -10.29
C SER A 176 13.32 3.03 -8.88
N LEU A 177 14.54 2.85 -8.37
CA LEU A 177 14.79 2.63 -6.96
C LEU A 177 14.87 4.01 -6.30
N LEU A 178 13.90 4.31 -5.46
CA LEU A 178 13.79 5.56 -4.72
C LEU A 178 14.30 5.37 -3.30
N ILE A 179 15.21 6.25 -2.87
CA ILE A 179 15.82 6.17 -1.54
C ILE A 179 15.73 7.53 -0.88
N CYS A 180 15.37 7.56 0.40
CA CYS A 180 15.40 8.80 1.19
C CYS A 180 15.84 8.53 2.62
N GLY A 181 16.41 9.54 3.28
CA GLY A 181 16.57 9.53 4.73
C GLY A 181 15.22 9.56 5.42
N TRP A 182 15.11 8.91 6.58
CA TRP A 182 13.85 8.68 7.26
C TRP A 182 13.91 8.99 8.76
N SER A 183 12.91 9.74 9.24
CA SER A 183 12.66 9.96 10.67
C SER A 183 11.16 10.21 10.93
N GLY A 184 10.32 9.20 10.63
CA GLY A 184 8.87 9.33 10.64
C GLY A 184 8.30 9.99 9.37
N THR A 185 9.13 10.66 8.59
CA THR A 185 8.91 11.16 7.24
C THR A 185 10.28 11.29 6.56
N ASN A 186 10.32 11.68 5.29
CA ASN A 186 11.60 11.89 4.59
C ASN A 186 12.40 13.04 5.20
N THR A 187 13.68 12.82 5.46
CA THR A 187 14.65 13.83 5.96
C THR A 187 15.55 14.36 4.85
N THR A 188 15.58 13.69 3.71
CA THR A 188 16.31 14.11 2.49
C THR A 188 15.35 14.16 1.30
N PRO A 189 15.69 14.86 0.20
CA PRO A 189 15.08 14.59 -1.09
C PRO A 189 15.20 13.12 -1.47
N PHE A 190 14.32 12.65 -2.37
CA PHE A 190 14.47 11.32 -2.93
C PHE A 190 15.67 11.25 -3.86
N TYR A 191 16.55 10.30 -3.60
CA TYR A 191 17.56 9.83 -4.53
C TYR A 191 16.90 8.78 -5.44
N GLU A 192 17.09 8.91 -6.75
CA GLU A 192 16.56 7.98 -7.74
C GLU A 192 17.69 7.27 -8.47
N PHE A 193 17.65 5.95 -8.48
CA PHE A 193 18.52 5.10 -9.29
C PHE A 193 17.66 4.33 -10.28
N LYS A 194 17.86 4.59 -11.58
CA LYS A 194 17.15 3.90 -12.66
C LYS A 194 17.86 2.63 -13.07
N TYR A 195 17.10 1.58 -13.30
CA TYR A 195 17.60 0.27 -13.67
C TYR A 195 16.65 -0.42 -14.64
N ASN A 196 17.22 -1.04 -15.66
CA ASN A 196 16.50 -1.89 -16.61
C ASN A 196 16.74 -3.35 -16.28
N THR A 197 15.67 -4.10 -16.01
CA THR A 197 15.77 -5.53 -15.80
C THR A 197 16.11 -6.22 -17.11
N PRO A 198 17.03 -7.22 -17.10
CA PRO A 198 17.28 -8.04 -18.27
C PRO A 198 16.04 -8.82 -18.71
N SER A 199 16.06 -9.24 -19.96
CA SER A 199 15.10 -10.21 -20.48
C SER A 199 15.19 -11.53 -19.72
N ILE A 200 14.06 -12.22 -19.63
CA ILE A 200 14.07 -13.61 -19.17
C ILE A 200 14.97 -14.41 -20.13
N PRO A 201 15.98 -15.12 -19.63
CA PRO A 201 16.77 -15.99 -20.49
C PRO A 201 15.87 -17.14 -20.99
N TRP A 202 15.53 -17.09 -22.26
CA TRP A 202 14.83 -18.19 -22.91
C TRP A 202 15.88 -19.19 -23.39
N ASP A 203 15.90 -20.36 -22.78
CA ASP A 203 16.55 -21.50 -23.41
C ASP A 203 15.59 -22.08 -24.44
N GLU A 204 16.07 -22.28 -25.66
CA GLU A 204 15.33 -23.05 -26.65
C GLU A 204 15.13 -24.46 -26.06
N SER A 205 13.90 -24.80 -25.79
CA SER A 205 13.52 -26.09 -25.23
C SER A 205 12.64 -26.80 -26.26
N ASP A 206 12.81 -28.11 -26.35
CA ASP A 206 11.93 -28.97 -27.13
C ASP A 206 10.55 -29.16 -26.44
N ALA A 207 10.30 -28.44 -25.35
CA ALA A 207 9.04 -28.49 -24.65
C ALA A 207 7.91 -27.93 -25.55
N ALA A 208 6.90 -28.72 -25.73
CA ALA A 208 5.71 -28.38 -26.52
C ALA A 208 4.45 -28.85 -25.82
N VAL A 209 3.40 -28.10 -26.01
CA VAL A 209 2.07 -28.46 -25.50
C VAL A 209 1.11 -28.47 -26.71
N GLU A 210 0.52 -29.61 -26.95
CA GLU A 210 -0.58 -29.71 -27.90
C GLU A 210 -1.88 -29.30 -27.20
N LEU A 211 -2.66 -28.49 -27.90
CA LEU A 211 -3.98 -28.02 -27.44
C LEU A 211 -5.04 -28.66 -28.32
N ASP A 212 -5.93 -29.43 -27.71
CA ASP A 212 -7.20 -29.81 -28.32
C ASP A 212 -8.35 -29.09 -27.61
N TRP A 213 -9.37 -28.73 -28.35
CA TRP A 213 -10.53 -28.04 -27.79
C TRP A 213 -11.81 -28.47 -28.43
N LYS A 214 -12.89 -28.46 -27.63
CA LYS A 214 -14.25 -28.77 -28.07
C LYS A 214 -15.20 -27.71 -27.55
N LEU A 215 -16.17 -27.38 -28.38
CA LEU A 215 -17.29 -26.54 -27.99
C LEU A 215 -18.48 -27.41 -27.67
N PHE A 216 -19.08 -27.15 -26.52
CA PHE A 216 -20.30 -27.80 -26.08
C PHE A 216 -21.41 -26.77 -25.92
N ASN A 217 -22.62 -27.17 -26.24
CA ASN A 217 -23.83 -26.41 -25.97
C ASN A 217 -24.21 -26.62 -24.51
N GLY A 218 -24.37 -25.53 -23.74
CA GLY A 218 -24.73 -25.63 -22.31
C GLY A 218 -26.04 -26.33 -22.07
N ALA A 219 -27.03 -26.16 -22.95
CA ALA A 219 -28.33 -26.88 -22.84
C ALA A 219 -28.18 -28.39 -23.02
N GLU A 220 -27.21 -28.86 -23.81
CA GLU A 220 -26.93 -30.29 -23.95
C GLU A 220 -26.22 -30.84 -22.72
N LEU A 221 -25.24 -30.09 -22.20
CA LEU A 221 -24.55 -30.49 -20.96
C LEU A 221 -25.50 -30.50 -19.75
N ALA A 222 -26.40 -29.53 -19.65
CA ALA A 222 -27.42 -29.51 -18.59
C ALA A 222 -28.40 -30.69 -18.62
N LYS A 223 -28.64 -31.26 -19.81
CA LYS A 223 -29.40 -32.51 -19.92
C LYS A 223 -28.60 -33.74 -19.50
N MET A 224 -27.28 -33.71 -19.72
CA MET A 224 -26.39 -34.81 -19.34
C MET A 224 -26.11 -34.84 -17.85
N ASP A 225 -25.84 -33.69 -17.26
CA ASP A 225 -25.63 -33.55 -15.83
C ASP A 225 -26.23 -32.24 -15.30
N PRO A 226 -27.51 -32.25 -14.91
CA PRO A 226 -28.18 -31.06 -14.38
C PRO A 226 -27.60 -30.55 -13.06
N MET A 227 -26.92 -31.39 -12.27
CA MET A 227 -26.34 -30.96 -11.00
C MET A 227 -25.14 -30.03 -11.19
N VAL A 228 -24.41 -30.21 -12.29
CA VAL A 228 -23.21 -29.44 -12.59
C VAL A 228 -23.53 -28.26 -13.52
N TRP A 229 -24.44 -28.45 -14.48
CA TRP A 229 -24.60 -27.52 -15.62
C TRP A 229 -25.92 -26.74 -15.61
N ALA A 230 -26.83 -26.97 -14.62
CA ALA A 230 -28.01 -26.13 -14.50
C ALA A 230 -27.67 -24.67 -14.31
N GLY A 231 -28.30 -23.78 -15.08
CA GLY A 231 -28.02 -22.36 -15.12
C GLY A 231 -27.00 -21.92 -16.17
N TYR A 232 -26.43 -22.87 -16.94
CA TYR A 232 -25.51 -22.59 -18.04
C TYR A 232 -26.10 -22.96 -19.41
N GLU A 233 -27.41 -23.15 -19.49
CA GLU A 233 -28.12 -23.64 -20.69
C GLU A 233 -27.91 -22.73 -21.92
N ASP A 234 -27.82 -21.42 -21.70
CA ASP A 234 -27.63 -20.43 -22.75
C ASP A 234 -26.14 -20.15 -23.08
N ASN A 235 -25.23 -20.89 -22.44
CA ASN A 235 -23.79 -20.66 -22.59
C ASN A 235 -23.16 -21.60 -23.63
N CYS A 236 -22.09 -21.13 -24.25
CA CYS A 236 -21.16 -21.98 -24.99
C CYS A 236 -20.01 -22.35 -24.04
N ILE A 237 -19.81 -23.65 -23.81
CA ILE A 237 -18.76 -24.17 -22.94
C ILE A 237 -17.58 -24.63 -23.79
N ILE A 238 -16.40 -24.18 -23.44
CA ILE A 238 -15.15 -24.58 -24.11
C ILE A 238 -14.44 -25.58 -23.20
N TYR A 239 -14.24 -26.79 -23.73
CA TYR A 239 -13.34 -27.76 -23.12
C TYR A 239 -11.98 -27.65 -23.78
N ILE A 240 -10.92 -27.55 -22.97
CA ILE A 240 -9.54 -27.48 -23.45
C ILE A 240 -8.75 -28.62 -22.82
N GLU A 241 -8.08 -29.40 -23.65
CA GLU A 241 -7.17 -30.46 -23.24
C GLU A 241 -5.74 -30.09 -23.59
N TYR A 242 -4.85 -30.23 -22.63
CA TYR A 242 -3.43 -29.92 -22.74
C TYR A 242 -2.67 -31.24 -22.73
N THR A 243 -1.93 -31.51 -23.78
CA THR A 243 -1.05 -32.68 -23.84
C THR A 243 0.41 -32.22 -23.94
N PRO A 244 1.15 -32.14 -22.79
CA PRO A 244 2.56 -31.78 -22.83
C PRO A 244 3.37 -32.94 -23.40
N ASN A 245 4.44 -32.62 -24.14
CA ASN A 245 5.45 -33.60 -24.49
C ASN A 245 6.36 -33.93 -23.29
N ALA A 246 7.24 -34.90 -23.42
CA ALA A 246 8.12 -35.35 -22.33
C ALA A 246 9.09 -34.29 -21.83
N SER A 247 9.38 -33.24 -22.63
CA SER A 247 10.27 -32.15 -22.25
C SER A 247 9.55 -31.02 -21.51
N ALA A 248 8.21 -31.04 -21.50
CA ALA A 248 7.35 -30.05 -20.83
C ALA A 248 6.73 -30.61 -19.51
N ALA A 249 7.07 -31.81 -19.10
CA ALA A 249 6.52 -32.51 -17.93
C ALA A 249 7.37 -32.30 -16.67
#